data_9e953fc7ae0af42310a38ca9052e8870
#
_entry.id   9e953fc7ae0af42310a38ca9052e8870
#
_cell.length_a   1.000
_cell.length_b   1.000
_cell.length_c   1.000
_cell.angle_alpha   90.00
_cell.angle_beta   90.00
_cell.angle_gamma   90.00
#
_symmetry.space_group_name_H-M   'P 1'
#
loop_
_entity.id
_entity.type
_entity.pdbx_description
1 polymer ?
#
loop_
_entity_poly.entity_id
_entity_poly.type
_entity_poly.pdbx_seq_one_letter_code
_entity_poly.pdbx_strand_id
1 'polypeptide(L)'
;MLTLIKNGELYAPDYLGQQSVLIAGEKILKIGEINADELTGLPFDVEVIDATGLIIAPGLIDPHVHLIGGGGEGGFATRTPELQLSGIIKAGITTVVGCLGTDGTTRHMTSLLAKARGLEEEGITAYIYSGNYHIPTPTITSSVKDDIILIDKVIGAGEIAISDSRSAQPSIHEVAKLVAEARIGGLLSKKAGVTHFHVGIGKERLSFLHALLEDYEIPPANIYATHITRSKELVDDAIALAKKGAFVDITADKETGKWIQYYLQNNGDRNQLTVSSDGNGSLPKFNQKGELIGFGVASQQTLHEQVVSAVKEYDLPLSDVLALVTQNPATALRLTNKGILKEGMDADIIMMNKDTFEMEHVFAKGQHMLENKDVVVKGTFE
;
A
#
# COMPACT_ATOMS: atom_id res chain seq x y z
N MET A 1 15.33 18.66 -15.25
CA MET A 1 16.44 17.74 -14.98
C MET A 1 16.13 16.43 -15.69
N LEU A 2 17.08 15.82 -16.34
CA LEU A 2 16.98 14.46 -16.87
C LEU A 2 17.85 13.54 -16.03
N THR A 3 17.38 12.33 -15.77
CA THR A 3 18.16 11.28 -15.11
C THR A 3 18.11 10.03 -15.96
N LEU A 4 19.27 9.51 -16.35
CA LEU A 4 19.41 8.24 -17.08
C LEU A 4 19.91 7.16 -16.12
N ILE A 5 19.08 6.17 -15.83
CA ILE A 5 19.46 4.93 -15.16
C ILE A 5 19.78 3.90 -16.23
N LYS A 6 21.00 3.35 -16.24
CA LYS A 6 21.45 2.40 -17.26
C LYS A 6 21.93 1.08 -16.68
N ASN A 7 21.96 0.04 -17.51
CA ASN A 7 22.55 -1.28 -17.24
C ASN A 7 21.88 -2.10 -16.12
N GLY A 8 20.69 -1.75 -15.63
CA GLY A 8 20.01 -2.49 -14.58
C GLY A 8 19.13 -3.62 -15.10
N GLU A 9 18.85 -4.60 -14.25
CA GLU A 9 17.89 -5.66 -14.52
C GLU A 9 16.46 -5.14 -14.24
N LEU A 10 15.68 -4.90 -15.30
CA LEU A 10 14.39 -4.22 -15.22
C LEU A 10 13.25 -5.20 -14.95
N TYR A 11 12.49 -4.91 -13.91
CA TYR A 11 11.19 -5.52 -13.57
C TYR A 11 10.08 -4.46 -13.61
N ALA A 12 8.96 -4.72 -14.32
CA ALA A 12 7.93 -3.70 -14.56
C ALA A 12 6.46 -4.08 -14.23
N PRO A 13 6.02 -4.97 -13.33
CA PRO A 13 6.80 -5.90 -12.50
C PRO A 13 7.36 -7.13 -13.20
N ASP A 14 6.89 -7.48 -14.40
CA ASP A 14 7.46 -8.60 -15.16
C ASP A 14 8.91 -8.29 -15.57
N TYR A 15 9.74 -9.33 -15.65
CA TYR A 15 11.14 -9.19 -16.03
C TYR A 15 11.30 -8.83 -17.51
N LEU A 16 11.97 -7.72 -17.80
CA LEU A 16 12.19 -7.20 -19.15
C LEU A 16 13.65 -7.27 -19.61
N GLY A 17 14.53 -7.93 -18.85
CA GLY A 17 15.95 -8.00 -19.13
C GLY A 17 16.71 -6.74 -18.72
N GLN A 18 17.95 -6.64 -19.21
CA GLN A 18 18.79 -5.47 -18.94
C GLN A 18 18.34 -4.30 -19.80
N GLN A 19 17.94 -3.19 -19.17
CA GLN A 19 17.38 -2.02 -19.83
C GLN A 19 17.92 -0.72 -19.19
N SER A 20 17.71 0.40 -19.90
CA SER A 20 17.88 1.73 -19.36
C SER A 20 16.53 2.43 -19.19
N VAL A 21 16.45 3.32 -18.21
CA VAL A 21 15.27 4.14 -17.92
C VAL A 21 15.68 5.62 -17.96
N LEU A 22 15.05 6.40 -18.82
CA LEU A 22 15.21 7.85 -18.88
C LEU A 22 14.04 8.54 -18.17
N ILE A 23 14.36 9.35 -17.18
CA ILE A 23 13.42 10.14 -16.39
C ILE A 23 13.49 11.59 -16.85
N ALA A 24 12.32 12.23 -17.03
CA ALA A 24 12.19 13.65 -17.31
C ALA A 24 11.18 14.29 -16.36
N GLY A 25 11.65 15.11 -15.42
CA GLY A 25 10.81 15.62 -14.35
C GLY A 25 10.20 14.47 -13.54
N GLU A 26 8.86 14.45 -13.41
CA GLU A 26 8.15 13.44 -12.63
C GLU A 26 7.84 12.14 -13.42
N LYS A 27 8.26 12.03 -14.70
CA LYS A 27 7.79 10.96 -15.59
C LYS A 27 8.92 10.11 -16.16
N ILE A 28 8.60 8.85 -16.41
CA ILE A 28 9.40 7.97 -17.25
C ILE A 28 9.21 8.42 -18.70
N LEU A 29 10.28 8.89 -19.32
CA LEU A 29 10.26 9.37 -20.71
C LEU A 29 10.47 8.21 -21.68
N LYS A 30 11.43 7.32 -21.39
CA LYS A 30 11.77 6.20 -22.28
C LYS A 30 12.32 5.02 -21.46
N ILE A 31 12.00 3.81 -21.93
CA ILE A 31 12.60 2.56 -21.47
C ILE A 31 13.17 1.83 -22.69
N GLY A 32 14.38 1.27 -22.60
CA GLY A 32 15.02 0.52 -23.66
C GLY A 32 16.54 0.74 -23.72
N GLU A 33 17.12 0.42 -24.86
CA GLU A 33 18.52 0.77 -25.12
C GLU A 33 18.64 2.28 -25.36
N ILE A 34 19.37 2.97 -24.50
CA ILE A 34 19.59 4.42 -24.55
C ILE A 34 21.08 4.67 -24.50
N ASN A 35 21.62 5.27 -25.58
CA ASN A 35 23.02 5.66 -25.63
C ASN A 35 23.21 6.98 -24.88
N ALA A 36 24.00 6.95 -23.79
CA ALA A 36 24.30 8.15 -23.01
C ALA A 36 25.01 9.25 -23.85
N ASP A 37 25.79 8.86 -24.84
CA ASP A 37 26.51 9.82 -25.70
C ASP A 37 25.54 10.68 -26.56
N GLU A 38 24.36 10.15 -26.89
CA GLU A 38 23.32 10.90 -27.60
C GLU A 38 22.71 12.01 -26.75
N LEU A 39 22.85 11.92 -25.43
CA LEU A 39 22.35 12.91 -24.47
C LEU A 39 23.38 13.99 -24.14
N THR A 40 24.67 13.80 -24.49
CA THR A 40 25.75 14.75 -24.14
C THR A 40 25.69 16.08 -24.88
N GLY A 41 24.93 16.18 -25.99
CA GLY A 41 24.75 17.41 -26.77
C GLY A 41 23.54 18.25 -26.35
N LEU A 42 22.81 17.86 -25.31
CA LEU A 42 21.63 18.58 -24.86
C LEU A 42 22.01 19.87 -24.10
N PRO A 43 21.20 20.95 -24.17
CA PRO A 43 21.50 22.24 -23.52
C PRO A 43 21.23 22.24 -22.00
N PHE A 44 21.16 21.07 -21.37
CA PHE A 44 20.91 20.88 -19.94
C PHE A 44 21.64 19.64 -19.44
N ASP A 45 21.92 19.60 -18.15
CA ASP A 45 22.61 18.51 -17.48
C ASP A 45 21.74 17.24 -17.45
N VAL A 46 22.38 16.11 -17.71
CA VAL A 46 21.80 14.77 -17.58
C VAL A 46 22.58 14.03 -16.49
N GLU A 47 21.89 13.68 -15.42
CA GLU A 47 22.44 12.80 -14.40
C GLU A 47 22.46 11.36 -14.94
N VAL A 48 23.59 10.67 -14.84
CA VAL A 48 23.73 9.27 -15.30
C VAL A 48 24.06 8.38 -14.11
N ILE A 49 23.19 7.40 -13.85
CA ILE A 49 23.33 6.42 -12.78
C ILE A 49 23.58 5.05 -13.41
N ASP A 50 24.67 4.42 -13.03
CA ASP A 50 25.02 3.06 -13.48
C ASP A 50 24.41 2.03 -12.51
N ALA A 51 23.36 1.35 -12.93
CA ALA A 51 22.65 0.33 -12.18
C ALA A 51 23.20 -1.10 -12.41
N THR A 52 24.46 -1.23 -12.85
CA THR A 52 25.10 -2.55 -13.02
C THR A 52 25.05 -3.34 -11.70
N GLY A 53 24.46 -4.54 -11.74
CA GLY A 53 24.30 -5.38 -10.55
C GLY A 53 23.09 -5.00 -9.68
N LEU A 54 22.23 -4.07 -10.16
CA LEU A 54 21.00 -3.69 -9.49
C LEU A 54 19.77 -4.16 -10.27
N ILE A 55 18.73 -4.48 -9.51
CA ILE A 55 17.35 -4.65 -9.99
C ILE A 55 16.70 -3.27 -10.01
N ILE A 56 16.09 -2.91 -11.12
CA ILE A 56 15.23 -1.72 -11.24
C ILE A 56 13.78 -2.19 -11.21
N ALA A 57 12.97 -1.68 -10.29
CA ALA A 57 11.56 -2.06 -10.13
C ALA A 57 10.67 -0.84 -9.84
N PRO A 58 9.33 -0.95 -9.99
CA PRO A 58 8.43 0.12 -9.58
C PRO A 58 8.56 0.41 -8.08
N GLY A 59 8.41 1.67 -7.69
CA GLY A 59 8.31 2.06 -6.29
C GLY A 59 7.14 1.35 -5.60
N LEU A 60 7.37 0.91 -4.36
CA LEU A 60 6.37 0.15 -3.61
C LEU A 60 5.17 1.05 -3.26
N ILE A 61 3.99 0.46 -3.28
CA ILE A 61 2.73 1.08 -2.88
C ILE A 61 2.24 0.38 -1.61
N ASP A 62 2.13 1.14 -0.52
CA ASP A 62 1.58 0.64 0.73
C ASP A 62 0.11 1.09 0.89
N PRO A 63 -0.86 0.20 0.66
CA PRO A 63 -2.27 0.56 0.64
C PRO A 63 -2.90 0.70 2.04
N HIS A 64 -2.14 0.45 3.11
CA HIS A 64 -2.66 0.46 4.48
C HIS A 64 -1.61 0.93 5.48
N VAL A 65 -1.69 2.20 5.89
CA VAL A 65 -0.74 2.83 6.80
C VAL A 65 -1.43 3.81 7.76
N HIS A 66 -1.05 3.82 9.03
CA HIS A 66 -1.53 4.78 10.02
C HIS A 66 -0.67 6.05 10.03
N LEU A 67 -0.88 6.98 9.06
CA LEU A 67 -0.02 8.16 8.86
C LEU A 67 0.11 9.04 10.10
N ILE A 68 -0.96 9.17 10.88
CA ILE A 68 -0.96 9.94 12.15
C ILE A 68 -0.89 9.02 13.38
N GLY A 69 -0.40 7.80 13.18
CA GLY A 69 -0.36 6.75 14.18
C GLY A 69 -1.71 6.07 14.41
N GLY A 70 -1.66 4.91 15.02
CA GLY A 70 -2.78 4.09 15.46
C GLY A 70 -2.71 3.80 16.97
N GLY A 71 -3.30 2.69 17.38
CA GLY A 71 -3.27 2.24 18.79
C GLY A 71 -4.13 3.09 19.72
N GLY A 72 -3.88 2.95 21.00
CA GLY A 72 -4.64 3.58 22.08
C GLY A 72 -5.55 2.59 22.82
N GLU A 73 -5.66 1.35 22.36
CA GLU A 73 -6.53 0.31 22.94
C GLU A 73 -6.10 -0.09 24.36
N GLY A 74 -4.84 0.14 24.74
CA GLY A 74 -4.33 -0.03 26.11
C GLY A 74 -4.34 1.26 26.94
N GLY A 75 -5.05 2.29 26.49
CA GLY A 75 -5.09 3.63 27.10
C GLY A 75 -4.19 4.64 26.38
N PHE A 76 -4.27 5.91 26.76
CA PHE A 76 -3.64 7.03 26.04
C PHE A 76 -2.12 6.89 25.84
N ALA A 77 -1.42 6.19 26.73
CA ALA A 77 0.02 5.95 26.62
C ALA A 77 0.41 4.93 25.54
N THR A 78 -0.56 4.20 24.96
CA THR A 78 -0.32 3.18 23.93
C THR A 78 -0.60 3.69 22.51
N ARG A 79 -0.72 4.99 22.33
CA ARG A 79 -0.85 5.64 21.01
C ARG A 79 0.49 5.61 20.30
N THR A 80 0.51 5.11 19.06
CA THR A 80 1.74 5.10 18.25
C THR A 80 2.03 6.51 17.70
N PRO A 81 3.31 6.85 17.39
CA PRO A 81 3.68 8.15 16.84
C PRO A 81 3.18 8.34 15.40
N GLU A 82 3.30 9.56 14.88
CA GLU A 82 3.12 9.84 13.46
C GLU A 82 4.25 9.25 12.62
N LEU A 83 3.93 8.93 11.38
CA LEU A 83 4.87 8.41 10.40
C LEU A 83 5.86 9.49 9.95
N GLN A 84 7.12 9.11 9.77
CA GLN A 84 8.17 9.97 9.22
C GLN A 84 8.56 9.54 7.80
N LEU A 85 8.93 10.52 6.96
CA LEU A 85 9.28 10.30 5.55
C LEU A 85 10.43 9.31 5.37
N SER A 86 11.51 9.46 6.15
CA SER A 86 12.71 8.63 6.01
C SER A 86 12.43 7.13 6.23
N GLY A 87 11.46 6.81 7.11
CA GLY A 87 11.01 5.43 7.32
C GLY A 87 10.32 4.83 6.10
N ILE A 88 9.52 5.63 5.39
CA ILE A 88 8.83 5.23 4.16
C ILE A 88 9.86 4.98 3.05
N ILE A 89 10.75 5.95 2.84
CA ILE A 89 11.75 5.91 1.76
C ILE A 89 12.73 4.74 1.91
N LYS A 90 13.21 4.47 3.13
CA LYS A 90 14.09 3.31 3.39
C LYS A 90 13.43 1.97 3.08
N ALA A 91 12.10 1.90 3.14
CA ALA A 91 11.33 0.72 2.75
C ALA A 91 11.08 0.63 1.23
N GLY A 92 11.55 1.59 0.43
CA GLY A 92 11.28 1.64 -1.01
C GLY A 92 9.85 2.06 -1.37
N ILE A 93 9.09 2.55 -0.39
CA ILE A 93 7.70 2.96 -0.60
C ILE A 93 7.68 4.38 -1.17
N THR A 94 6.96 4.57 -2.28
CA THR A 94 6.81 5.88 -2.95
C THR A 94 5.36 6.37 -2.90
N THR A 95 4.44 5.47 -2.55
CA THR A 95 3.01 5.79 -2.45
C THR A 95 2.41 5.12 -1.21
N VAL A 96 1.67 5.89 -0.42
CA VAL A 96 0.99 5.41 0.79
C VAL A 96 -0.50 5.75 0.77
N VAL A 97 -1.32 4.90 1.42
CA VAL A 97 -2.73 5.23 1.69
C VAL A 97 -2.99 5.18 3.18
N GLY A 98 -3.30 6.34 3.74
CA GLY A 98 -3.53 6.53 5.17
C GLY A 98 -4.93 6.16 5.60
N CYS A 99 -5.04 5.62 6.81
CA CYS A 99 -6.31 5.34 7.47
C CYS A 99 -6.31 5.77 8.94
N LEU A 100 -7.50 5.89 9.52
CA LEU A 100 -7.72 5.87 10.96
C LEU A 100 -8.12 4.45 11.37
N GLY A 101 -7.57 3.96 12.49
CA GLY A 101 -7.98 2.69 13.08
C GLY A 101 -9.13 2.85 14.07
N THR A 102 -8.99 2.22 15.26
CA THR A 102 -10.00 2.20 16.32
C THR A 102 -10.35 3.59 16.85
N ASP A 103 -9.35 4.48 16.98
CA ASP A 103 -9.53 5.84 17.52
C ASP A 103 -9.88 6.85 16.43
N GLY A 104 -11.16 7.08 16.20
CA GLY A 104 -11.67 8.17 15.38
C GLY A 104 -12.15 9.38 16.20
N THR A 105 -11.90 9.39 17.53
CA THR A 105 -12.31 10.46 18.44
C THR A 105 -11.17 11.44 18.73
N THR A 106 -9.98 10.93 19.04
CA THR A 106 -8.80 11.76 19.36
C THR A 106 -7.80 11.82 18.22
N ARG A 107 -8.06 11.12 17.12
CA ARG A 107 -7.46 11.27 15.79
C ARG A 107 -8.56 11.63 14.78
N HIS A 108 -8.34 12.69 14.02
CA HIS A 108 -9.37 13.27 13.16
C HIS A 108 -9.03 13.13 11.68
N MET A 109 -10.07 13.00 10.85
CA MET A 109 -9.93 12.95 9.39
C MET A 109 -9.20 14.18 8.83
N THR A 110 -9.40 15.37 9.43
CA THR A 110 -8.69 16.59 9.03
C THR A 110 -7.18 16.53 9.32
N SER A 111 -6.77 15.94 10.45
CA SER A 111 -5.36 15.70 10.77
C SER A 111 -4.74 14.68 9.83
N LEU A 112 -5.47 13.61 9.48
CA LEU A 112 -5.03 12.61 8.53
C LEU A 112 -4.81 13.23 7.14
N LEU A 113 -5.74 14.07 6.67
CA LEU A 113 -5.61 14.80 5.41
C LEU A 113 -4.42 15.76 5.43
N ALA A 114 -4.22 16.51 6.53
CA ALA A 114 -3.07 17.41 6.66
C ALA A 114 -1.75 16.67 6.58
N LYS A 115 -1.63 15.50 7.26
CA LYS A 115 -0.42 14.66 7.19
C LYS A 115 -0.18 14.10 5.79
N ALA A 116 -1.21 13.65 5.10
CA ALA A 116 -1.07 13.16 3.72
C ALA A 116 -0.57 14.27 2.77
N ARG A 117 -1.07 15.49 2.91
CA ARG A 117 -0.58 16.65 2.14
C ARG A 117 0.86 17.03 2.51
N GLY A 118 1.22 16.98 3.80
CA GLY A 118 2.59 17.21 4.23
C GLY A 118 3.58 16.20 3.63
N LEU A 119 3.24 14.91 3.62
CA LEU A 119 4.06 13.87 2.97
C LEU A 119 4.19 14.09 1.46
N GLU A 120 3.16 14.64 0.81
CA GLU A 120 3.24 14.98 -0.62
C GLU A 120 4.15 16.19 -0.87
N GLU A 121 4.11 17.21 -0.02
CA GLU A 121 5.05 18.33 -0.05
C GLU A 121 6.50 17.88 0.21
N GLU A 122 6.67 16.82 1.00
CA GLU A 122 7.95 16.18 1.28
C GLU A 122 8.43 15.24 0.14
N GLY A 123 7.61 14.99 -0.90
CA GLY A 123 8.03 14.38 -2.16
C GLY A 123 7.45 13.02 -2.51
N ILE A 124 6.67 12.34 -1.64
CA ILE A 124 6.01 11.09 -1.98
C ILE A 124 4.54 11.29 -2.37
N THR A 125 3.91 10.26 -2.91
CA THR A 125 2.46 10.29 -3.14
C THR A 125 1.71 9.76 -1.91
N ALA A 126 0.74 10.54 -1.42
CA ALA A 126 -0.08 10.13 -0.30
C ALA A 126 -1.57 10.30 -0.60
N TYR A 127 -2.35 9.26 -0.30
CA TYR A 127 -3.81 9.24 -0.31
C TYR A 127 -4.33 8.84 1.07
N ILE A 128 -5.64 8.93 1.28
CA ILE A 128 -6.31 8.49 2.50
C ILE A 128 -7.65 7.83 2.21
N TYR A 129 -8.11 6.99 3.14
CA TYR A 129 -9.48 6.56 3.22
C TYR A 129 -10.27 7.50 4.12
N SER A 130 -11.57 7.73 3.81
CA SER A 130 -12.50 8.44 4.68
C SER A 130 -13.11 7.47 5.68
N GLY A 131 -13.02 7.78 6.97
CA GLY A 131 -13.60 6.97 8.04
C GLY A 131 -12.62 6.41 9.03
N ASN A 132 -13.13 5.48 9.84
CA ASN A 132 -12.40 4.70 10.83
C ASN A 132 -13.07 3.32 10.98
N TYR A 133 -12.76 2.56 12.05
CA TYR A 133 -13.35 1.24 12.34
C TYR A 133 -14.88 1.20 12.40
N HIS A 134 -15.54 2.32 12.73
CA HIS A 134 -16.94 2.34 13.10
C HIS A 134 -17.87 2.82 11.99
N ILE A 135 -19.13 2.38 12.05
CA ILE A 135 -20.25 2.92 11.29
C ILE A 135 -21.31 3.41 12.29
N PRO A 136 -21.80 4.65 12.22
CA PRO A 136 -21.46 5.68 11.22
C PRO A 136 -20.01 6.14 11.37
N THR A 137 -19.36 6.42 10.24
CA THR A 137 -17.94 6.75 10.20
C THR A 137 -17.70 8.26 10.16
N PRO A 138 -16.61 8.79 10.78
CA PRO A 138 -16.28 10.21 10.70
C PRO A 138 -15.89 10.61 9.27
N THR A 139 -16.32 11.79 8.86
CA THR A 139 -16.01 12.38 7.57
C THR A 139 -15.48 13.81 7.73
N ILE A 140 -14.88 14.37 6.69
CA ILE A 140 -14.44 15.77 6.66
C ILE A 140 -15.61 16.66 6.19
N THR A 141 -16.36 16.15 5.22
CA THR A 141 -17.57 16.82 4.68
C THR A 141 -18.85 16.17 5.25
N SER A 142 -19.92 16.16 4.50
CA SER A 142 -21.23 15.65 4.96
C SER A 142 -21.41 14.15 4.81
N SER A 143 -20.57 13.47 4.01
CA SER A 143 -20.65 12.03 3.77
C SER A 143 -19.34 11.48 3.21
N VAL A 144 -19.15 10.16 3.28
CA VAL A 144 -18.03 9.47 2.61
C VAL A 144 -18.03 9.75 1.10
N LYS A 145 -19.20 9.75 0.48
CA LYS A 145 -19.36 10.09 -0.93
C LYS A 145 -18.82 11.47 -1.24
N ASP A 146 -19.18 12.47 -0.44
CA ASP A 146 -18.77 13.86 -0.64
C ASP A 146 -17.27 14.06 -0.36
N ASP A 147 -16.72 13.39 0.65
CA ASP A 147 -15.26 13.35 0.90
C ASP A 147 -14.50 12.85 -0.34
N ILE A 148 -14.94 11.72 -0.93
CA ILE A 148 -14.30 11.14 -2.12
C ILE A 148 -14.43 12.06 -3.33
N ILE A 149 -15.57 12.73 -3.51
CA ILE A 149 -15.78 13.63 -4.66
C ILE A 149 -14.98 14.92 -4.53
N LEU A 150 -15.01 15.55 -3.36
CA LEU A 150 -14.56 16.94 -3.17
C LEU A 150 -13.10 17.05 -2.74
N ILE A 151 -12.52 15.98 -2.15
CA ILE A 151 -11.16 15.99 -1.63
C ILE A 151 -10.29 15.07 -2.48
N ASP A 152 -9.31 15.65 -3.17
CA ASP A 152 -8.40 14.97 -4.10
C ASP A 152 -7.69 13.75 -3.47
N LYS A 153 -7.31 13.84 -2.20
CA LYS A 153 -6.59 12.81 -1.46
C LYS A 153 -7.46 11.65 -0.97
N VAL A 154 -8.78 11.83 -0.90
CA VAL A 154 -9.69 10.76 -0.46
C VAL A 154 -10.06 9.88 -1.64
N ILE A 155 -9.69 8.59 -1.58
CA ILE A 155 -9.88 7.65 -2.70
C ILE A 155 -10.84 6.49 -2.40
N GLY A 156 -11.27 6.34 -1.15
CA GLY A 156 -12.16 5.27 -0.71
C GLY A 156 -12.63 5.50 0.72
N ALA A 157 -13.29 4.52 1.30
CA ALA A 157 -13.72 4.47 2.70
C ALA A 157 -12.88 3.46 3.50
N GLY A 158 -12.67 3.70 4.77
CA GLY A 158 -11.99 2.74 5.66
C GLY A 158 -11.11 3.42 6.71
N GLU A 159 -10.56 2.62 7.53
CA GLU A 159 -10.60 1.17 7.69
C GLU A 159 -11.86 0.74 8.47
N ILE A 160 -12.75 -0.03 7.89
CA ILE A 160 -14.01 -0.45 8.54
C ILE A 160 -13.83 -1.82 9.19
N ALA A 161 -14.03 -1.92 10.51
CA ALA A 161 -13.83 -3.17 11.24
C ALA A 161 -15.05 -4.09 11.14
N ILE A 162 -14.81 -5.33 10.69
CA ILE A 162 -15.76 -6.44 10.70
C ILE A 162 -15.15 -7.64 11.42
N SER A 163 -15.97 -8.51 11.97
CA SER A 163 -15.54 -9.72 12.69
C SER A 163 -14.49 -9.43 13.76
N ASP A 164 -14.55 -8.27 14.38
CA ASP A 164 -13.65 -7.78 15.43
C ASP A 164 -14.43 -7.26 16.63
N SER A 165 -13.92 -7.49 17.84
CA SER A 165 -14.53 -6.98 19.07
C SER A 165 -14.49 -5.44 19.18
N ARG A 166 -13.61 -4.79 18.43
CA ARG A 166 -13.47 -3.33 18.34
C ARG A 166 -14.40 -2.71 17.30
N SER A 167 -15.10 -3.53 16.50
CA SER A 167 -16.11 -3.07 15.54
C SER A 167 -17.33 -2.50 16.27
N ALA A 168 -18.00 -1.52 15.65
CA ALA A 168 -19.30 -1.02 16.11
C ALA A 168 -20.45 -2.04 15.94
N GLN A 169 -20.16 -3.25 15.48
CA GLN A 169 -21.13 -4.31 15.18
C GLN A 169 -22.24 -3.85 14.22
N PRO A 170 -21.90 -3.25 13.07
CA PRO A 170 -22.91 -2.72 12.15
C PRO A 170 -23.74 -3.84 11.54
N SER A 171 -24.97 -3.53 11.18
CA SER A 171 -25.80 -4.41 10.36
C SER A 171 -25.27 -4.47 8.92
N ILE A 172 -25.57 -5.55 8.20
CA ILE A 172 -25.19 -5.69 6.79
C ILE A 172 -25.72 -4.54 5.92
N HIS A 173 -26.90 -4.01 6.23
CA HIS A 173 -27.49 -2.90 5.52
C HIS A 173 -26.71 -1.59 5.69
N GLU A 174 -26.20 -1.31 6.88
CA GLU A 174 -25.36 -0.14 7.14
C GLU A 174 -24.05 -0.23 6.38
N VAL A 175 -23.43 -1.41 6.33
CA VAL A 175 -22.20 -1.63 5.54
C VAL A 175 -22.49 -1.50 4.05
N ALA A 176 -23.58 -2.11 3.55
CA ALA A 176 -23.99 -2.00 2.14
C ALA A 176 -24.18 -0.54 1.72
N LYS A 177 -24.80 0.27 2.58
CA LYS A 177 -25.00 1.70 2.34
C LYS A 177 -23.66 2.45 2.26
N LEU A 178 -22.72 2.18 3.17
CA LEU A 178 -21.41 2.79 3.16
C LEU A 178 -20.61 2.43 1.90
N VAL A 179 -20.61 1.15 1.51
CA VAL A 179 -19.92 0.68 0.29
C VAL A 179 -20.54 1.33 -0.95
N ALA A 180 -21.86 1.46 -0.99
CA ALA A 180 -22.57 2.14 -2.09
C ALA A 180 -22.20 3.64 -2.17
N GLU A 181 -22.10 4.33 -1.03
CA GLU A 181 -21.63 5.73 -0.98
C GLU A 181 -20.19 5.87 -1.50
N ALA A 182 -19.27 5.03 -1.04
CA ALA A 182 -17.89 5.02 -1.50
C ALA A 182 -17.81 4.77 -3.01
N ARG A 183 -18.52 3.77 -3.50
CA ARG A 183 -18.60 3.43 -4.93
C ARG A 183 -19.10 4.60 -5.77
N ILE A 184 -20.22 5.24 -5.37
CA ILE A 184 -20.78 6.39 -6.10
C ILE A 184 -19.77 7.55 -6.11
N GLY A 185 -19.14 7.83 -4.98
CA GLY A 185 -18.07 8.82 -4.88
C GLY A 185 -16.95 8.56 -5.88
N GLY A 186 -16.47 7.30 -5.93
CA GLY A 186 -15.42 6.88 -6.86
C GLY A 186 -15.85 6.98 -8.34
N LEU A 187 -17.08 6.61 -8.67
CA LEU A 187 -17.61 6.74 -10.04
C LEU A 187 -17.63 8.18 -10.51
N LEU A 188 -18.14 9.10 -9.69
CA LEU A 188 -18.32 10.50 -10.06
C LEU A 188 -16.98 11.27 -10.11
N SER A 189 -15.97 10.85 -9.32
CA SER A 189 -14.67 11.51 -9.27
C SER A 189 -13.57 10.77 -10.03
N LYS A 190 -13.86 9.64 -10.67
CA LYS A 190 -12.91 8.75 -11.35
C LYS A 190 -11.82 8.17 -10.40
N LYS A 191 -12.16 8.02 -9.12
CA LYS A 191 -11.31 7.42 -8.10
C LYS A 191 -11.69 5.96 -7.82
N ALA A 192 -10.96 5.28 -6.95
CA ALA A 192 -11.22 3.88 -6.62
C ALA A 192 -12.63 3.66 -6.07
N GLY A 193 -13.02 4.41 -5.06
CA GLY A 193 -14.30 4.23 -4.37
C GLY A 193 -14.40 2.85 -3.72
N VAL A 194 -13.26 2.28 -3.29
CA VAL A 194 -13.21 1.02 -2.54
C VAL A 194 -13.60 1.25 -1.10
N THR A 195 -14.06 0.20 -0.45
CA THR A 195 -14.16 0.15 1.01
C THR A 195 -13.13 -0.83 1.53
N HIS A 196 -12.21 -0.31 2.35
CA HIS A 196 -11.14 -1.06 2.99
C HIS A 196 -11.62 -1.60 4.33
N PHE A 197 -11.59 -2.93 4.50
CA PHE A 197 -12.14 -3.62 5.65
C PHE A 197 -11.03 -4.21 6.51
N HIS A 198 -10.99 -3.84 7.80
CA HIS A 198 -10.27 -4.53 8.84
C HIS A 198 -10.99 -5.82 9.22
N VAL A 199 -10.39 -6.96 8.97
CA VAL A 199 -10.98 -8.26 9.32
C VAL A 199 -10.37 -8.78 10.62
N GLY A 200 -11.21 -8.90 11.66
CA GLY A 200 -10.81 -9.43 12.96
C GLY A 200 -10.70 -10.95 13.01
N ILE A 201 -10.57 -11.45 14.24
CA ILE A 201 -10.51 -12.90 14.57
C ILE A 201 -11.86 -13.51 14.91
N GLY A 202 -12.95 -12.76 14.70
CA GLY A 202 -14.31 -13.21 14.98
C GLY A 202 -14.70 -14.41 14.12
N LYS A 203 -15.62 -15.23 14.65
CA LYS A 203 -16.08 -16.47 14.00
C LYS A 203 -16.73 -16.26 12.64
N GLU A 204 -17.28 -15.08 12.39
CA GLU A 204 -17.95 -14.74 11.12
C GLU A 204 -16.98 -14.52 9.95
N ARG A 205 -15.70 -14.26 10.23
CA ARG A 205 -14.65 -14.06 9.22
C ARG A 205 -15.10 -13.12 8.09
N LEU A 206 -15.20 -13.62 6.85
CA LEU A 206 -15.63 -12.88 5.65
C LEU A 206 -17.08 -13.16 5.23
N SER A 207 -17.86 -13.92 6.02
CA SER A 207 -19.26 -14.24 5.68
C SER A 207 -20.07 -12.98 5.40
N PHE A 208 -19.81 -11.90 6.12
CA PHE A 208 -20.42 -10.59 5.93
C PHE A 208 -20.17 -10.00 4.54
N LEU A 209 -18.93 -10.12 4.02
CA LEU A 209 -18.56 -9.63 2.69
C LEU A 209 -19.14 -10.52 1.58
N HIS A 210 -19.20 -11.83 1.82
CA HIS A 210 -19.87 -12.75 0.89
C HIS A 210 -21.35 -12.43 0.76
N ALA A 211 -22.04 -12.19 1.88
CA ALA A 211 -23.45 -11.82 1.89
C ALA A 211 -23.69 -10.45 1.22
N LEU A 212 -22.78 -9.47 1.41
CA LEU A 212 -22.87 -8.20 0.67
C LEU A 212 -22.88 -8.37 -0.85
N LEU A 213 -22.05 -9.29 -1.35
CA LEU A 213 -21.97 -9.58 -2.79
C LEU A 213 -23.16 -10.40 -3.32
N GLU A 214 -23.85 -11.13 -2.46
CA GLU A 214 -24.99 -11.99 -2.83
C GLU A 214 -26.31 -11.24 -2.73
N ASP A 215 -26.47 -10.38 -1.73
CA ASP A 215 -27.73 -9.75 -1.38
C ASP A 215 -27.87 -8.30 -1.89
N TYR A 216 -26.78 -7.66 -2.35
CA TYR A 216 -26.75 -6.26 -2.74
C TYR A 216 -26.06 -6.04 -4.09
N GLU A 217 -26.43 -4.98 -4.80
CA GLU A 217 -25.86 -4.56 -6.09
C GLU A 217 -24.47 -3.89 -5.90
N ILE A 218 -23.52 -4.62 -5.27
CA ILE A 218 -22.17 -4.17 -4.97
C ILE A 218 -21.17 -4.92 -5.88
N PRO A 219 -20.42 -4.21 -6.75
CA PRO A 219 -19.38 -4.84 -7.52
C PRO A 219 -18.24 -5.31 -6.60
N PRO A 220 -17.73 -6.55 -6.78
CA PRO A 220 -16.68 -7.09 -5.93
C PRO A 220 -15.42 -6.22 -5.85
N ALA A 221 -15.02 -5.57 -6.93
CA ALA A 221 -13.86 -4.67 -6.98
C ALA A 221 -13.95 -3.43 -6.04
N ASN A 222 -15.10 -3.18 -5.44
CA ASN A 222 -15.24 -2.14 -4.40
C ASN A 222 -15.00 -2.66 -2.98
N ILE A 223 -14.75 -3.97 -2.82
CA ILE A 223 -14.40 -4.61 -1.54
C ILE A 223 -12.91 -4.87 -1.49
N TYR A 224 -12.26 -4.42 -0.41
CA TYR A 224 -10.84 -4.60 -0.16
C TYR A 224 -10.62 -5.01 1.29
N ALA A 225 -10.37 -6.30 1.55
CA ALA A 225 -10.30 -6.88 2.88
C ALA A 225 -8.86 -7.12 3.31
N THR A 226 -8.41 -6.51 4.41
CA THR A 226 -7.06 -6.71 4.97
C THR A 226 -7.03 -7.66 6.17
N HIS A 227 -5.82 -8.06 6.58
CA HIS A 227 -5.52 -8.98 7.69
C HIS A 227 -6.03 -10.40 7.49
N ILE A 228 -6.02 -10.88 6.25
CA ILE A 228 -6.61 -12.19 5.90
C ILE A 228 -5.82 -13.40 6.44
N THR A 229 -4.65 -13.20 7.03
CA THR A 229 -3.75 -14.29 7.48
C THR A 229 -3.89 -14.67 8.95
N ARG A 230 -4.91 -14.13 9.64
CA ARG A 230 -5.12 -14.40 11.08
C ARG A 230 -5.51 -15.85 11.39
N SER A 231 -6.03 -16.60 10.43
CA SER A 231 -6.22 -18.05 10.48
C SER A 231 -6.23 -18.64 9.09
N LYS A 232 -6.00 -19.96 9.01
CA LYS A 232 -6.06 -20.71 7.73
C LYS A 232 -7.45 -20.61 7.08
N GLU A 233 -8.50 -20.76 7.88
CA GLU A 233 -9.90 -20.68 7.43
C GLU A 233 -10.23 -19.29 6.88
N LEU A 234 -9.62 -18.25 7.42
CA LEU A 234 -9.78 -16.89 6.91
C LEU A 234 -9.08 -16.71 5.56
N VAL A 235 -7.91 -17.33 5.35
CA VAL A 235 -7.26 -17.33 4.02
C VAL A 235 -8.10 -18.10 3.00
N ASP A 236 -8.68 -19.25 3.38
CA ASP A 236 -9.55 -20.02 2.50
C ASP A 236 -10.81 -19.21 2.10
N ASP A 237 -11.42 -18.49 3.03
CA ASP A 237 -12.52 -17.55 2.77
C ASP A 237 -12.09 -16.40 1.86
N ALA A 238 -10.88 -15.86 2.06
CA ALA A 238 -10.32 -14.78 1.25
C ALA A 238 -10.05 -15.23 -0.19
N ILE A 239 -9.57 -16.45 -0.40
CA ILE A 239 -9.43 -17.06 -1.73
C ILE A 239 -10.80 -17.11 -2.44
N ALA A 240 -11.84 -17.53 -1.72
CA ALA A 240 -13.20 -17.59 -2.27
C ALA A 240 -13.75 -16.19 -2.62
N LEU A 241 -13.45 -15.18 -1.79
CA LEU A 241 -13.84 -13.79 -2.00
C LEU A 241 -13.10 -13.19 -3.23
N ALA A 242 -11.79 -13.42 -3.32
CA ALA A 242 -10.96 -12.97 -4.43
C ALA A 242 -11.39 -13.56 -5.78
N LYS A 243 -11.81 -14.83 -5.81
CA LYS A 243 -12.39 -15.46 -7.02
C LYS A 243 -13.67 -14.79 -7.51
N LYS A 244 -14.39 -14.05 -6.66
CA LYS A 244 -15.53 -13.22 -7.05
C LYS A 244 -15.08 -11.85 -7.61
N GLY A 245 -13.78 -11.49 -7.51
CA GLY A 245 -13.19 -10.24 -8.00
C GLY A 245 -12.99 -9.16 -6.93
N ALA A 246 -13.11 -9.48 -5.65
CA ALA A 246 -12.75 -8.59 -4.55
C ALA A 246 -11.22 -8.60 -4.34
N PHE A 247 -10.68 -7.51 -3.80
CA PHE A 247 -9.29 -7.45 -3.38
C PHE A 247 -9.13 -7.94 -1.93
N VAL A 248 -8.05 -8.68 -1.69
CA VAL A 248 -7.67 -9.18 -0.38
C VAL A 248 -6.22 -8.84 -0.08
N ASP A 249 -5.90 -8.61 1.19
CA ASP A 249 -4.62 -8.05 1.60
C ASP A 249 -4.00 -8.80 2.77
N ILE A 250 -2.72 -9.09 2.63
CA ILE A 250 -1.89 -9.68 3.68
C ILE A 250 -1.12 -8.56 4.38
N THR A 251 -1.28 -8.46 5.70
CA THR A 251 -0.40 -7.61 6.51
C THR A 251 0.98 -8.26 6.62
N ALA A 252 2.01 -7.51 6.27
CA ALA A 252 3.39 -7.97 6.23
C ALA A 252 3.91 -8.36 7.62
N ASP A 253 4.21 -9.64 7.79
CA ASP A 253 4.87 -10.21 8.95
C ASP A 253 5.79 -11.37 8.55
N LYS A 254 6.48 -11.97 9.51
CA LYS A 254 7.44 -13.07 9.28
C LYS A 254 6.83 -14.32 8.60
N GLU A 255 5.52 -14.46 8.52
CA GLU A 255 4.84 -15.58 7.85
C GLU A 255 4.29 -15.21 6.47
N THR A 256 4.49 -13.97 6.00
CA THR A 256 3.92 -13.45 4.74
C THR A 256 4.24 -14.35 3.55
N GLY A 257 5.49 -14.73 3.35
CA GLY A 257 5.88 -15.62 2.24
C GLY A 257 5.16 -16.96 2.27
N LYS A 258 5.01 -17.56 3.45
CA LYS A 258 4.22 -18.79 3.66
C LYS A 258 2.77 -18.61 3.22
N TRP A 259 2.15 -17.47 3.60
CA TRP A 259 0.75 -17.23 3.28
C TRP A 259 0.53 -16.87 1.81
N ILE A 260 1.46 -16.16 1.18
CA ILE A 260 1.44 -15.94 -0.28
C ILE A 260 1.52 -17.30 -1.00
N GLN A 261 2.48 -18.15 -0.61
CA GLN A 261 2.63 -19.48 -1.19
C GLN A 261 1.37 -20.35 -1.00
N TYR A 262 0.80 -20.36 0.21
CA TYR A 262 -0.44 -21.08 0.49
C TYR A 262 -1.60 -20.57 -0.37
N TYR A 263 -1.78 -19.25 -0.47
CA TYR A 263 -2.83 -18.63 -1.27
C TYR A 263 -2.74 -19.03 -2.74
N LEU A 264 -1.54 -18.94 -3.33
CA LEU A 264 -1.31 -19.31 -4.73
C LEU A 264 -1.50 -20.80 -4.99
N GLN A 265 -0.99 -21.67 -4.11
CA GLN A 265 -1.14 -23.13 -4.21
C GLN A 265 -2.61 -23.60 -4.10
N ASN A 266 -3.47 -22.83 -3.44
CA ASN A 266 -4.91 -23.11 -3.33
C ASN A 266 -5.75 -22.37 -4.38
N ASN A 267 -5.13 -21.99 -5.52
CA ASN A 267 -5.76 -21.30 -6.64
C ASN A 267 -6.38 -19.94 -6.26
N GLY A 268 -5.77 -19.20 -5.36
CA GLY A 268 -6.08 -17.79 -5.15
C GLY A 268 -5.69 -16.98 -6.39
N ASP A 269 -6.52 -15.98 -6.74
CA ASP A 269 -6.19 -15.10 -7.87
C ASP A 269 -5.06 -14.13 -7.47
N ARG A 270 -3.88 -14.31 -8.09
CA ARG A 270 -2.72 -13.45 -7.83
C ARG A 270 -3.03 -11.97 -8.03
N ASN A 271 -3.88 -11.64 -9.02
CA ASN A 271 -4.18 -10.26 -9.36
C ASN A 271 -5.10 -9.56 -8.35
N GLN A 272 -5.74 -10.32 -7.47
CA GLN A 272 -6.62 -9.80 -6.41
C GLN A 272 -5.93 -9.80 -5.04
N LEU A 273 -4.66 -10.24 -4.96
CA LEU A 273 -3.89 -10.24 -3.72
C LEU A 273 -2.96 -9.02 -3.66
N THR A 274 -2.89 -8.40 -2.48
CA THR A 274 -1.91 -7.35 -2.14
C THR A 274 -1.21 -7.68 -0.84
N VAL A 275 -0.14 -6.94 -0.55
CA VAL A 275 0.55 -6.94 0.74
C VAL A 275 0.71 -5.50 1.20
N SER A 276 0.42 -5.23 2.48
CA SER A 276 0.57 -3.92 3.13
C SER A 276 1.38 -4.02 4.40
N SER A 277 1.93 -2.91 4.90
CA SER A 277 2.72 -2.93 6.13
C SER A 277 1.90 -2.82 7.41
N ASP A 278 0.70 -2.26 7.36
CA ASP A 278 -0.03 -1.75 8.54
C ASP A 278 0.86 -0.81 9.37
N GLY A 279 1.71 -0.07 8.67
CA GLY A 279 2.77 0.74 9.27
C GLY A 279 2.23 1.77 10.25
N ASN A 280 2.91 1.91 11.39
CA ASN A 280 2.50 2.71 12.55
C ASN A 280 1.18 2.26 13.22
N GLY A 281 0.59 1.14 12.79
CA GLY A 281 -0.43 0.43 13.56
C GLY A 281 0.12 -0.12 14.88
N SER A 282 -0.74 -0.39 15.85
CA SER A 282 -0.34 -1.01 17.11
C SER A 282 -0.26 -2.52 16.97
N LEU A 283 0.85 -3.10 17.45
CA LEU A 283 1.06 -4.54 17.49
C LEU A 283 0.97 -5.02 18.95
N PRO A 284 -0.15 -5.62 19.40
CA PRO A 284 -0.22 -6.19 20.74
C PRO A 284 0.72 -7.37 20.83
N LYS A 285 1.49 -7.43 21.94
CA LYS A 285 2.41 -8.53 22.27
C LYS A 285 1.82 -9.38 23.36
N PHE A 286 1.72 -10.69 23.11
CA PHE A 286 1.19 -11.66 24.06
C PHE A 286 2.30 -12.59 24.53
N ASN A 287 2.22 -13.05 25.80
CA ASN A 287 3.10 -14.09 26.30
C ASN A 287 2.58 -15.48 25.86
N GLN A 288 3.31 -16.55 26.26
CA GLN A 288 2.94 -17.93 25.94
C GLN A 288 1.58 -18.37 26.52
N LYS A 289 1.05 -17.63 27.51
CA LYS A 289 -0.27 -17.89 28.10
C LYS A 289 -1.40 -17.09 27.44
N GLY A 290 -1.10 -16.29 26.41
CA GLY A 290 -2.06 -15.41 25.75
C GLY A 290 -2.36 -14.11 26.52
N GLU A 291 -1.57 -13.76 27.54
CA GLU A 291 -1.74 -12.52 28.30
C GLU A 291 -1.03 -11.36 27.58
N LEU A 292 -1.69 -10.22 27.46
CA LEU A 292 -1.10 -9.01 26.90
C LEU A 292 0.05 -8.51 27.77
N ILE A 293 1.26 -8.48 27.23
CA ILE A 293 2.48 -8.07 27.93
C ILE A 293 3.07 -6.75 27.42
N GLY A 294 2.52 -6.19 26.35
CA GLY A 294 2.99 -4.92 25.80
C GLY A 294 2.46 -4.66 24.39
N PHE A 295 2.91 -3.53 23.84
CA PHE A 295 2.61 -3.10 22.48
C PHE A 295 3.91 -2.85 21.73
N GLY A 296 3.89 -3.13 20.44
CA GLY A 296 4.89 -2.71 19.46
C GLY A 296 4.26 -1.71 18.48
N VAL A 297 5.08 -1.18 17.61
CA VAL A 297 4.67 -0.35 16.48
C VAL A 297 5.00 -1.13 15.22
N ALA A 298 4.04 -1.27 14.30
CA ALA A 298 4.28 -1.86 12.99
C ALA A 298 5.23 -0.98 12.19
N SER A 299 6.16 -1.60 11.47
CA SER A 299 7.17 -0.89 10.70
C SER A 299 6.86 -0.98 9.21
N GLN A 300 7.00 0.11 8.47
CA GLN A 300 6.91 0.13 7.00
C GLN A 300 7.99 -0.72 6.33
N GLN A 301 9.12 -0.91 7.02
CA GLN A 301 10.23 -1.74 6.55
C GLN A 301 9.83 -3.20 6.33
N THR A 302 8.83 -3.69 7.09
CA THR A 302 8.32 -5.05 6.94
C THR A 302 7.83 -5.32 5.51
N LEU A 303 7.31 -4.31 4.79
CA LEU A 303 6.85 -4.52 3.42
C LEU A 303 8.00 -5.00 2.52
N HIS A 304 9.12 -4.30 2.51
CA HIS A 304 10.31 -4.69 1.74
C HIS A 304 10.96 -5.98 2.28
N GLU A 305 11.10 -6.10 3.60
CA GLU A 305 11.67 -7.29 4.25
C GLU A 305 10.90 -8.57 3.86
N GLN A 306 9.56 -8.48 3.76
CA GLN A 306 8.75 -9.64 3.41
C GLN A 306 8.73 -9.91 1.89
N VAL A 307 8.93 -8.91 1.03
CA VAL A 307 9.23 -9.13 -0.39
C VAL A 307 10.51 -9.97 -0.52
N VAL A 308 11.56 -9.60 0.20
CA VAL A 308 12.85 -10.32 0.19
C VAL A 308 12.70 -11.75 0.73
N SER A 309 12.02 -11.92 1.88
CA SER A 309 11.77 -13.24 2.48
C SER A 309 10.97 -14.13 1.55
N ALA A 310 9.90 -13.62 0.91
CA ALA A 310 9.07 -14.38 -0.02
C ALA A 310 9.88 -14.96 -1.19
N VAL A 311 10.84 -14.18 -1.71
CA VAL A 311 11.72 -14.63 -2.79
C VAL A 311 12.79 -15.60 -2.28
N LYS A 312 13.50 -15.26 -1.18
CA LYS A 312 14.68 -16.01 -0.72
C LYS A 312 14.35 -17.28 0.06
N GLU A 313 13.29 -17.27 0.85
CA GLU A 313 12.96 -18.37 1.77
C GLU A 313 11.85 -19.27 1.24
N TYR A 314 10.97 -18.72 0.36
CA TYR A 314 9.83 -19.44 -0.19
C TYR A 314 9.93 -19.66 -1.70
N ASP A 315 11.05 -19.29 -2.35
CA ASP A 315 11.30 -19.47 -3.78
C ASP A 315 10.20 -18.91 -4.69
N LEU A 316 9.51 -17.84 -4.25
CA LEU A 316 8.50 -17.19 -5.07
C LEU A 316 9.16 -16.32 -6.15
N PRO A 317 8.63 -16.31 -7.40
CA PRO A 317 9.18 -15.46 -8.44
C PRO A 317 9.13 -13.97 -8.05
N LEU A 318 10.24 -13.26 -8.22
CA LEU A 318 10.34 -11.84 -7.86
C LEU A 318 9.26 -11.00 -8.55
N SER A 319 8.98 -11.26 -9.83
CA SER A 319 7.92 -10.58 -10.59
C SER A 319 6.55 -10.74 -9.93
N ASP A 320 6.24 -11.94 -9.43
CA ASP A 320 4.97 -12.22 -8.78
C ASP A 320 4.86 -11.45 -7.45
N VAL A 321 5.92 -11.47 -6.64
CA VAL A 321 5.95 -10.79 -5.35
C VAL A 321 5.92 -9.27 -5.53
N LEU A 322 6.68 -8.73 -6.50
CA LEU A 322 6.65 -7.29 -6.81
C LEU A 322 5.24 -6.84 -7.22
N ALA A 323 4.53 -7.65 -8.01
CA ALA A 323 3.16 -7.30 -8.41
C ALA A 323 2.23 -7.09 -7.20
N LEU A 324 2.40 -7.85 -6.10
CA LEU A 324 1.57 -7.75 -4.89
C LEU A 324 1.74 -6.43 -4.13
N VAL A 325 2.86 -5.74 -4.34
CA VAL A 325 3.21 -4.49 -3.64
C VAL A 325 3.37 -3.29 -4.59
N THR A 326 3.04 -3.47 -5.88
CA THR A 326 3.15 -2.41 -6.89
C THR A 326 1.90 -2.37 -7.79
N GLN A 327 1.80 -3.25 -8.78
CA GLN A 327 0.72 -3.28 -9.77
C GLN A 327 -0.65 -3.59 -9.16
N ASN A 328 -0.74 -4.56 -8.26
CA ASN A 328 -2.02 -4.98 -7.68
C ASN A 328 -2.64 -3.89 -6.79
N PRO A 329 -1.91 -3.28 -5.82
CA PRO A 329 -2.47 -2.16 -5.06
C PRO A 329 -2.78 -0.95 -5.97
N ALA A 330 -1.98 -0.67 -7.01
CA ALA A 330 -2.31 0.37 -7.99
C ALA A 330 -3.64 0.07 -8.69
N THR A 331 -3.88 -1.19 -9.06
CA THR A 331 -5.12 -1.65 -9.71
C THR A 331 -6.32 -1.54 -8.76
N ALA A 332 -6.18 -2.06 -7.52
CA ALA A 332 -7.22 -1.97 -6.48
C ALA A 332 -7.64 -0.51 -6.21
N LEU A 333 -6.66 0.37 -6.19
CA LEU A 333 -6.83 1.80 -5.86
C LEU A 333 -7.02 2.70 -7.09
N ARG A 334 -7.08 2.11 -8.30
CA ARG A 334 -7.20 2.83 -9.58
C ARG A 334 -6.17 3.96 -9.77
N LEU A 335 -4.93 3.71 -9.36
CA LEU A 335 -3.80 4.63 -9.55
C LEU A 335 -3.22 4.43 -10.94
N THR A 336 -3.78 5.12 -11.93
CA THR A 336 -3.55 4.85 -13.36
C THR A 336 -2.15 5.16 -13.87
N ASN A 337 -1.34 5.88 -13.11
CA ASN A 337 0.04 6.28 -13.45
C ASN A 337 1.09 5.70 -12.50
N LYS A 338 0.76 4.67 -11.72
CA LYS A 338 1.65 4.04 -10.74
C LYS A 338 1.64 2.52 -10.82
N GLY A 339 2.55 1.89 -10.13
CA GLY A 339 2.61 0.44 -9.93
C GLY A 339 3.28 -0.36 -11.05
N ILE A 340 3.60 0.28 -12.18
CA ILE A 340 4.36 -0.33 -13.28
C ILE A 340 5.39 0.65 -13.84
N LEU A 341 6.50 0.14 -14.38
CA LEU A 341 7.45 0.95 -15.15
C LEU A 341 7.07 0.92 -16.62
N LYS A 342 6.62 2.08 -17.12
CA LYS A 342 6.23 2.28 -18.52
C LYS A 342 6.36 3.75 -18.87
N GLU A 343 6.65 4.03 -20.14
CA GLU A 343 6.69 5.39 -20.67
C GLU A 343 5.39 6.17 -20.38
N GLY A 344 5.53 7.38 -19.84
CA GLY A 344 4.43 8.26 -19.42
C GLY A 344 3.94 8.04 -17.99
N MET A 345 4.33 6.95 -17.34
CA MET A 345 4.02 6.71 -15.91
C MET A 345 4.86 7.60 -15.00
N ASP A 346 4.44 7.74 -13.74
CA ASP A 346 5.25 8.43 -12.73
C ASP A 346 6.60 7.72 -12.56
N ALA A 347 7.65 8.49 -12.40
CA ALA A 347 8.98 7.96 -12.15
C ALA A 347 9.14 7.60 -10.67
N ASP A 348 8.33 6.62 -10.23
CA ASP A 348 8.43 5.96 -8.95
C ASP A 348 9.24 4.68 -9.14
N ILE A 349 10.50 4.71 -8.75
CA ILE A 349 11.48 3.66 -9.08
C ILE A 349 12.27 3.29 -7.83
N ILE A 350 12.45 2.00 -7.61
CA ILE A 350 13.42 1.48 -6.64
C ILE A 350 14.54 0.76 -7.36
N MET A 351 15.73 0.85 -6.81
CA MET A 351 16.86 0.03 -7.25
C MET A 351 17.42 -0.73 -6.06
N MET A 352 17.48 -2.05 -6.19
CA MET A 352 17.93 -2.98 -5.16
C MET A 352 19.15 -3.76 -5.64
N ASN A 353 20.07 -4.04 -4.78
CA ASN A 353 21.19 -4.97 -5.07
C ASN A 353 20.61 -6.34 -5.45
N LYS A 354 21.03 -6.91 -6.58
CA LYS A 354 20.46 -8.17 -7.10
C LYS A 354 20.72 -9.41 -6.25
N ASP A 355 21.78 -9.40 -5.45
CA ASP A 355 22.20 -10.55 -4.63
C ASP A 355 21.67 -10.42 -3.18
N THR A 356 21.77 -9.20 -2.61
CA THR A 356 21.35 -8.94 -1.22
C THR A 356 19.91 -8.48 -1.10
N PHE A 357 19.35 -7.87 -2.15
CA PHE A 357 18.07 -7.15 -2.19
C PHE A 357 18.05 -5.90 -1.28
N GLU A 358 19.21 -5.43 -0.83
CA GLU A 358 19.29 -4.16 -0.10
C GLU A 358 18.86 -3.00 -1.01
N MET A 359 18.10 -2.06 -0.45
CA MET A 359 17.65 -0.86 -1.15
C MET A 359 18.82 0.10 -1.36
N GLU A 360 19.18 0.37 -2.60
CA GLU A 360 20.32 1.25 -2.96
C GLU A 360 19.84 2.65 -3.36
N HIS A 361 18.76 2.73 -4.17
CA HIS A 361 18.21 4.00 -4.62
C HIS A 361 16.68 3.97 -4.63
N VAL A 362 16.05 5.11 -4.35
CA VAL A 362 14.60 5.31 -4.44
C VAL A 362 14.34 6.63 -5.13
N PHE A 363 13.50 6.60 -6.16
CA PHE A 363 12.95 7.78 -6.81
C PHE A 363 11.44 7.83 -6.55
N ALA A 364 10.96 8.95 -6.08
CA ALA A 364 9.53 9.23 -5.97
C ALA A 364 9.20 10.42 -6.87
N LYS A 365 8.32 10.20 -7.86
CA LYS A 365 7.98 11.21 -8.87
C LYS A 365 9.22 11.86 -9.51
N GLY A 366 10.24 11.03 -9.79
CA GLY A 366 11.49 11.46 -10.39
C GLY A 366 12.46 12.21 -9.48
N GLN A 367 12.09 12.48 -8.24
CA GLN A 367 13.00 13.01 -7.23
C GLN A 367 13.79 11.88 -6.59
N HIS A 368 15.12 12.00 -6.55
CA HIS A 368 16.01 11.06 -5.90
C HIS A 368 15.88 11.21 -4.37
N MET A 369 15.28 10.25 -3.71
CA MET A 369 14.94 10.30 -2.29
C MET A 369 15.92 9.54 -1.42
N LEU A 370 16.46 8.43 -1.94
CA LEU A 370 17.50 7.62 -1.31
C LEU A 370 18.58 7.34 -2.35
N GLU A 371 19.83 7.61 -2.00
CA GLU A 371 20.99 7.44 -2.85
C GLU A 371 22.07 6.67 -2.11
N ASN A 372 22.53 5.56 -2.70
CA ASN A 372 23.54 4.69 -2.10
C ASN A 372 23.25 4.32 -0.63
N LYS A 373 21.98 3.95 -0.35
CA LYS A 373 21.42 3.61 0.98
C LYS A 373 21.21 4.80 1.92
N ASP A 374 21.67 5.99 1.58
CA ASP A 374 21.48 7.19 2.38
C ASP A 374 20.22 7.96 1.98
N VAL A 375 19.40 8.34 2.94
CA VAL A 375 18.23 9.20 2.71
C VAL A 375 18.71 10.61 2.43
N VAL A 376 18.56 11.08 1.19
CA VAL A 376 18.99 12.41 0.74
C VAL A 376 17.87 13.46 0.83
N VAL A 377 16.61 13.03 0.86
CA VAL A 377 15.46 13.89 1.13
C VAL A 377 14.80 13.42 2.43
N LYS A 378 14.80 14.29 3.42
CA LYS A 378 14.26 14.02 4.76
C LYS A 378 12.98 14.82 4.98
N GLY A 379 12.12 14.33 5.86
CA GLY A 379 11.01 15.12 6.37
C GLY A 379 11.50 16.37 7.11
N THR A 380 10.65 17.38 7.19
CA THR A 380 11.01 18.71 7.72
C THR A 380 11.63 18.68 9.13
N PHE A 381 11.29 17.68 9.94
CA PHE A 381 11.73 17.53 11.33
C PHE A 381 12.58 16.27 11.60
N GLU A 382 13.26 15.76 10.58
CA GLU A 382 14.15 14.58 10.67
C GLU A 382 15.66 14.93 10.60
#